data_1a2f114e924216234768141bcc678b07
#
_entry.id   1a2f114e924216234768141bcc678b07
#
_cell.length_a   1.000
_cell.length_b   1.000
_cell.length_c   1.000
_cell.angle_alpha   90.00
_cell.angle_beta   90.00
_cell.angle_gamma   90.00
#
_symmetry.space_group_name_H-M   'P 1'
#
loop_
_entity.id
_entity.type
_entity.pdbx_description
1 polymer ?
#
loop_
_entity_poly.entity_id
_entity_poly.type
_entity_poly.pdbx_seq_one_letter_code
_entity_poly.pdbx_strand_id
1 'polypeptide(L)'
;MGAFVNFIWCFKRIFIKSPSGRKRFNVLGALNAITHEVIMVTNSSYITGTQVCELLEKIAELGLLIPITLVLDNARYQKCRIVQELAESLGIELLYLPPYSPNLNLIERLWKFVKKKCLYAKYYEDFTQFSAAISGCLEDANVKYKEELDSLLTLRFQRFDKSQIMNV
;
A
#
# COMPACT_ATOMS: atom_id res chain seq x y z
N MET A 1 -9.25 7.10 -7.26
CA MET A 1 -8.06 7.96 -7.32
C MET A 1 -8.36 9.13 -8.21
N GLY A 2 -8.36 10.36 -7.69
CA GLY A 2 -8.50 11.56 -8.50
C GLY A 2 -7.28 11.72 -9.43
N ALA A 3 -7.47 12.35 -10.59
CA ALA A 3 -6.39 12.70 -11.47
C ALA A 3 -5.38 13.56 -10.69
N PHE A 4 -4.11 13.12 -10.67
CA PHE A 4 -3.05 13.91 -10.09
C PHE A 4 -2.78 15.09 -11.04
N VAL A 5 -3.25 16.27 -10.69
CA VAL A 5 -2.89 17.50 -11.39
C VAL A 5 -1.53 17.92 -10.87
N ASN A 6 -0.49 17.59 -11.63
CA ASN A 6 0.84 18.15 -11.40
C ASN A 6 0.96 19.46 -12.15
N PHE A 7 1.38 20.53 -11.46
CA PHE A 7 1.71 21.80 -12.10
C PHE A 7 3.07 21.66 -12.80
N ILE A 8 3.06 21.75 -14.12
CA ILE A 8 4.28 21.83 -14.92
C ILE A 8 4.44 23.30 -15.36
N TRP A 9 5.49 23.96 -14.91
CA TRP A 9 5.84 25.29 -15.38
C TRP A 9 6.49 25.19 -16.75
N CYS A 10 5.90 25.84 -17.76
CA CYS A 10 6.46 25.94 -19.09
C CYS A 10 6.16 27.31 -19.70
N PHE A 11 7.07 27.80 -20.56
CA PHE A 11 6.95 29.09 -21.24
C PHE A 11 5.89 29.12 -22.35
N LYS A 12 5.41 27.93 -22.77
CA LYS A 12 4.34 27.79 -23.77
C LYS A 12 3.26 26.87 -23.23
N ARG A 13 2.00 27.13 -23.62
CA ARG A 13 0.91 26.23 -23.29
C ARG A 13 1.09 24.90 -24.00
N ILE A 14 1.29 23.84 -23.26
CA ILE A 14 1.44 22.46 -23.77
C ILE A 14 0.17 21.70 -23.46
N PHE A 15 -0.42 21.07 -24.48
CA PHE A 15 -1.55 20.16 -24.30
C PHE A 15 -1.01 18.74 -24.13
N ILE A 16 -1.17 18.18 -22.94
CA ILE A 16 -0.84 16.79 -22.68
C ILE A 16 -2.13 15.97 -22.82
N LYS A 17 -2.10 14.94 -23.66
CA LYS A 17 -3.21 14.00 -23.78
C LYS A 17 -3.40 13.32 -22.43
N SER A 18 -4.54 13.53 -21.78
CA SER A 18 -4.93 12.77 -20.59
C SER A 18 -5.75 11.58 -21.06
N PRO A 19 -5.42 10.34 -20.66
CA PRO A 19 -6.24 9.19 -21.00
C PRO A 19 -7.64 9.38 -20.39
N SER A 20 -8.66 9.44 -21.23
CA SER A 20 -10.05 9.73 -20.87
C SER A 20 -10.76 8.58 -20.13
N GLY A 21 -10.08 7.48 -19.88
CA GLY A 21 -10.64 6.30 -19.24
C GLY A 21 -10.50 6.33 -17.72
N ARG A 22 -11.62 6.19 -17.01
CA ARG A 22 -11.66 5.93 -15.56
C ARG A 22 -11.28 4.48 -15.26
N LYS A 23 -10.10 4.05 -15.72
CA LYS A 23 -9.59 2.72 -15.36
C LYS A 23 -9.02 2.76 -13.94
N ARG A 24 -9.29 1.70 -13.19
CA ARG A 24 -8.88 1.57 -11.80
C ARG A 24 -7.82 0.48 -11.70
N PHE A 25 -6.73 0.76 -11.03
CA PHE A 25 -5.73 -0.23 -10.63
C PHE A 25 -5.61 -0.18 -9.12
N ASN A 26 -6.00 -1.26 -8.47
CA ASN A 26 -5.90 -1.39 -7.02
C ASN A 26 -4.76 -2.34 -6.70
N VAL A 27 -3.99 -1.98 -5.69
CA VAL A 27 -2.97 -2.83 -5.09
C VAL A 27 -3.32 -2.96 -3.61
N LEU A 28 -3.58 -4.18 -3.18
CA LEU A 28 -3.67 -4.56 -1.77
C LEU A 28 -2.37 -5.27 -1.44
N GLY A 29 -1.67 -4.82 -0.40
CA GLY A 29 -0.38 -5.39 -0.04
C GLY A 29 -0.25 -5.66 1.44
N ALA A 30 0.61 -6.62 1.78
CA ALA A 30 1.16 -6.83 3.10
C ALA A 30 2.68 -6.62 3.05
N LEU A 31 3.20 -5.87 4.00
CA LEU A 31 4.62 -5.57 4.14
C LEU A 31 5.15 -6.27 5.38
N ASN A 32 6.16 -7.12 5.21
CA ASN A 32 6.90 -7.64 6.34
C ASN A 32 7.71 -6.51 6.99
N ALA A 33 7.43 -6.23 8.27
CA ALA A 33 8.03 -5.12 8.99
C ALA A 33 9.53 -5.31 9.30
N ILE A 34 10.07 -6.50 9.09
CA ILE A 34 11.48 -6.85 9.38
C ILE A 34 12.26 -7.03 8.08
N THR A 35 11.76 -7.87 7.16
CA THR A 35 12.47 -8.17 5.90
C THR A 35 12.18 -7.15 4.80
N HIS A 36 11.12 -6.34 4.96
CA HIS A 36 10.57 -5.40 3.99
C HIS A 36 10.03 -6.04 2.70
N GLU A 37 9.88 -7.36 2.72
CA GLU A 37 9.23 -8.08 1.62
C GLU A 37 7.76 -7.69 1.51
N VAL A 38 7.29 -7.59 0.28
CA VAL A 38 5.92 -7.16 -0.03
C VAL A 38 5.18 -8.28 -0.74
N ILE A 39 4.02 -8.66 -0.19
CA ILE A 39 3.08 -9.59 -0.82
C ILE A 39 1.92 -8.79 -1.37
N MET A 40 1.49 -9.07 -2.59
CA MET A 40 0.50 -8.25 -3.28
C MET A 40 -0.62 -9.06 -3.90
N VAL A 41 -1.80 -8.42 -3.90
CA VAL A 41 -2.97 -8.75 -4.70
C VAL A 41 -3.35 -7.53 -5.51
N THR A 42 -3.50 -7.68 -6.82
CA THR A 42 -3.87 -6.57 -7.71
C THR A 42 -5.18 -6.88 -8.41
N ASN A 43 -6.01 -5.86 -8.59
CA ASN A 43 -7.20 -5.98 -9.42
C ASN A 43 -7.58 -4.65 -10.08
N SER A 44 -8.48 -4.69 -11.06
CA SER A 44 -9.01 -3.52 -11.78
C SER A 44 -10.45 -3.16 -11.36
N SER A 45 -11.02 -3.86 -10.39
CA SER A 45 -12.39 -3.66 -9.89
C SER A 45 -12.41 -2.98 -8.51
N TYR A 46 -12.97 -3.62 -7.51
CA TYR A 46 -13.03 -3.12 -6.13
C TYR A 46 -12.25 -4.05 -5.20
N ILE A 47 -11.65 -3.47 -4.15
CA ILE A 47 -11.13 -4.27 -3.04
C ILE A 47 -12.29 -4.61 -2.12
N THR A 48 -12.47 -5.90 -1.88
CA THR A 48 -13.48 -6.49 -0.99
C THR A 48 -12.83 -7.47 -0.03
N GLY A 49 -13.59 -8.11 0.82
CA GLY A 49 -13.09 -9.19 1.70
C GLY A 49 -12.44 -10.34 0.92
N THR A 50 -12.87 -10.61 -0.31
CA THR A 50 -12.28 -11.67 -1.15
C THR A 50 -10.80 -11.41 -1.45
N GLN A 51 -10.42 -10.17 -1.79
CA GLN A 51 -9.02 -9.84 -2.03
C GLN A 51 -8.19 -9.87 -0.74
N VAL A 52 -8.81 -9.58 0.40
CA VAL A 52 -8.14 -9.74 1.70
C VAL A 52 -7.91 -11.23 1.99
N CYS A 53 -8.88 -12.10 1.71
CA CYS A 53 -8.72 -13.54 1.83
C CYS A 53 -7.59 -14.06 0.92
N GLU A 54 -7.55 -13.65 -0.35
CA GLU A 54 -6.45 -13.99 -1.27
C GLU A 54 -5.08 -13.55 -0.71
N LEU A 55 -5.02 -12.37 -0.09
CA LEU A 55 -3.78 -11.89 0.54
C LEU A 55 -3.39 -12.75 1.75
N LEU A 56 -4.35 -13.17 2.59
CA LEU A 56 -4.11 -14.05 3.73
C LEU A 56 -3.57 -15.42 3.28
N GLU A 57 -4.16 -15.99 2.23
CA GLU A 57 -3.71 -17.26 1.64
C GLU A 57 -2.26 -17.15 1.14
N LYS A 58 -1.91 -16.09 0.41
CA LYS A 58 -0.54 -15.84 -0.04
C LYS A 58 0.45 -15.68 1.13
N ILE A 59 0.03 -15.07 2.24
CA ILE A 59 0.86 -14.97 3.45
C ILE A 59 1.06 -16.34 4.06
N ALA A 60 0.02 -17.16 4.13
CA ALA A 60 0.11 -18.52 4.67
C ALA A 60 1.00 -19.45 3.81
N GLU A 61 0.96 -19.28 2.47
CA GLU A 61 1.82 -20.02 1.52
C GLU A 61 3.32 -19.81 1.74
N LEU A 62 3.73 -18.74 2.44
CA LEU A 62 5.13 -18.56 2.84
C LEU A 62 5.63 -19.64 3.82
N GLY A 63 4.74 -20.40 4.45
CA GLY A 63 5.08 -21.49 5.38
C GLY A 63 5.89 -21.03 6.59
N LEU A 64 5.69 -19.82 7.07
CA LEU A 64 6.44 -19.28 8.22
C LEU A 64 6.07 -20.05 9.50
N LEU A 65 7.09 -20.56 10.21
CA LEU A 65 6.93 -21.31 11.46
C LEU A 65 6.84 -20.41 12.72
N ILE A 66 6.57 -19.12 12.53
CA ILE A 66 6.45 -18.13 13.58
C ILE A 66 5.02 -17.55 13.61
N PRO A 67 4.54 -17.09 14.76
CA PRO A 67 3.26 -16.38 14.83
C PRO A 67 3.23 -15.17 13.90
N ILE A 68 2.14 -15.03 13.15
CA ILE A 68 1.93 -13.90 12.23
C ILE A 68 0.84 -13.00 12.78
N THR A 69 1.16 -11.72 13.00
CA THR A 69 0.17 -10.68 13.32
C THR A 69 0.08 -9.71 12.14
N LEU A 70 -1.08 -9.64 11.50
CA LEU A 70 -1.35 -8.71 10.39
C LEU A 70 -1.96 -7.43 10.93
N VAL A 71 -1.25 -6.31 10.76
CA VAL A 71 -1.72 -4.97 11.16
C VAL A 71 -2.54 -4.34 10.04
N LEU A 72 -3.78 -3.95 10.34
CA LEU A 72 -4.79 -3.49 9.39
C LEU A 72 -5.28 -2.07 9.72
N ASP A 73 -5.60 -1.28 8.70
CA ASP A 73 -6.07 0.11 8.81
C ASP A 73 -7.55 0.27 9.18
N ASN A 74 -8.22 -0.83 9.55
CA ASN A 74 -9.59 -0.80 10.04
C ASN A 74 -10.69 -0.55 8.98
N ALA A 75 -10.43 -0.81 7.70
CA ALA A 75 -11.44 -0.73 6.66
C ALA A 75 -12.54 -1.80 6.83
N ARG A 76 -13.78 -1.47 6.43
CA ARG A 76 -14.93 -2.37 6.63
C ARG A 76 -14.75 -3.76 6.00
N TYR A 77 -14.17 -3.82 4.80
CA TYR A 77 -13.95 -5.08 4.09
C TYR A 77 -12.89 -5.97 4.75
N GLN A 78 -12.03 -5.42 5.62
CA GLN A 78 -11.06 -6.18 6.41
C GLN A 78 -11.67 -6.84 7.64
N LYS A 79 -12.84 -6.36 8.08
CA LYS A 79 -13.56 -6.83 9.27
C LYS A 79 -14.73 -7.76 8.96
N CYS A 80 -14.93 -8.12 7.71
CA CYS A 80 -16.02 -9.01 7.37
C CYS A 80 -15.76 -10.45 7.86
N ARG A 81 -16.84 -11.19 8.10
CA ARG A 81 -16.79 -12.52 8.72
C ARG A 81 -15.86 -13.48 7.98
N ILE A 82 -15.90 -13.51 6.65
CA ILE A 82 -15.06 -14.40 5.85
C ILE A 82 -13.56 -14.17 6.04
N VAL A 83 -13.14 -12.92 6.27
CA VAL A 83 -11.73 -12.57 6.53
C VAL A 83 -11.32 -13.05 7.92
N GLN A 84 -12.17 -12.86 8.93
CA GLN A 84 -11.88 -13.27 10.31
C GLN A 84 -11.81 -14.80 10.42
N GLU A 85 -12.80 -15.52 9.86
CA GLU A 85 -12.84 -16.98 9.86
C GLU A 85 -11.63 -17.58 9.14
N LEU A 86 -11.24 -17.02 8.00
CA LEU A 86 -10.07 -17.49 7.26
C LEU A 86 -8.77 -17.19 8.03
N ALA A 87 -8.59 -15.99 8.57
CA ALA A 87 -7.41 -15.65 9.36
C ALA A 87 -7.24 -16.59 10.57
N GLU A 88 -8.35 -16.88 11.29
CA GLU A 88 -8.36 -17.84 12.39
C GLU A 88 -7.95 -19.23 11.95
N SER A 89 -8.50 -19.73 10.82
CA SER A 89 -8.15 -21.05 10.26
C SER A 89 -6.69 -21.16 9.83
N LEU A 90 -6.07 -20.04 9.41
CA LEU A 90 -4.67 -19.95 8.99
C LEU A 90 -3.72 -19.64 10.16
N GLY A 91 -4.24 -19.42 11.37
CA GLY A 91 -3.44 -19.05 12.54
C GLY A 91 -2.82 -17.65 12.43
N ILE A 92 -3.46 -16.73 11.67
CA ILE A 92 -3.03 -15.34 11.49
C ILE A 92 -3.83 -14.44 12.41
N GLU A 93 -3.14 -13.73 13.31
CA GLU A 93 -3.76 -12.73 14.17
C GLU A 93 -4.05 -11.43 13.39
N LEU A 94 -5.26 -10.87 13.55
CA LEU A 94 -5.63 -9.59 12.93
C LEU A 94 -5.63 -8.47 13.98
N LEU A 95 -4.71 -7.52 13.84
CA LEU A 95 -4.62 -6.34 14.70
C LEU A 95 -5.12 -5.10 13.95
N TYR A 96 -6.20 -4.49 14.43
CA TYR A 96 -6.79 -3.31 13.80
C TYR A 96 -6.26 -2.02 14.43
N LEU A 97 -5.72 -1.14 13.62
CA LEU A 97 -5.29 0.19 14.07
C LEU A 97 -6.48 1.05 14.48
N PRO A 98 -6.28 2.03 15.37
CA PRO A 98 -7.29 3.03 15.67
C PRO A 98 -7.75 3.76 14.38
N PRO A 99 -9.01 4.20 14.31
CA PRO A 99 -9.49 5.02 13.20
C PRO A 99 -8.60 6.26 13.01
N TYR A 100 -8.43 6.67 11.75
CA TYR A 100 -7.65 7.88 11.38
C TYR A 100 -6.18 7.88 11.79
N SER A 101 -5.55 6.70 11.90
CA SER A 101 -4.14 6.56 12.30
C SER A 101 -3.24 5.97 11.20
N PRO A 102 -3.25 6.49 9.96
CA PRO A 102 -2.45 5.94 8.86
C PRO A 102 -0.95 6.07 9.10
N ASN A 103 -0.52 7.01 9.95
CA ASN A 103 0.87 7.21 10.37
C ASN A 103 1.42 6.00 11.17
N LEU A 104 0.55 5.18 11.76
CA LEU A 104 0.93 3.96 12.47
C LEU A 104 1.03 2.74 11.56
N ASN A 105 0.59 2.86 10.30
CA ASN A 105 0.69 1.78 9.33
C ASN A 105 1.95 1.95 8.47
N LEU A 106 2.89 1.00 8.63
CA LEU A 106 4.19 1.06 7.95
C LEU A 106 4.04 1.02 6.42
N ILE A 107 3.07 0.27 5.90
CA ILE A 107 2.83 0.14 4.46
C ILE A 107 2.45 1.47 3.79
N GLU A 108 1.92 2.44 4.53
CA GLU A 108 1.63 3.77 4.00
C GLU A 108 2.89 4.52 3.53
N ARG A 109 4.03 4.23 4.17
CA ARG A 109 5.33 4.78 3.73
C ARG A 109 5.77 4.15 2.41
N LEU A 110 5.54 2.85 2.23
CA LEU A 110 5.78 2.16 0.97
C LEU A 110 4.91 2.75 -0.14
N TRP A 111 3.61 2.99 0.12
CA TRP A 111 2.72 3.60 -0.88
C TRP A 111 3.15 5.01 -1.27
N LYS A 112 3.64 5.82 -0.32
CA LYS A 112 4.22 7.14 -0.62
C LYS A 112 5.46 7.02 -1.50
N PHE A 113 6.34 6.08 -1.21
CA PHE A 113 7.53 5.79 -2.01
C PHE A 113 7.15 5.39 -3.44
N VAL A 114 6.27 4.41 -3.61
CA VAL A 114 5.81 3.95 -4.94
C VAL A 114 5.19 5.11 -5.73
N LYS A 115 4.33 5.92 -5.11
CA LYS A 115 3.77 7.10 -5.75
C LYS A 115 4.86 8.08 -6.22
N LYS A 116 5.87 8.32 -5.39
CA LYS A 116 6.99 9.20 -5.74
C LYS A 116 7.80 8.65 -6.91
N LYS A 117 8.09 7.34 -6.93
CA LYS A 117 8.91 6.70 -7.96
C LYS A 117 8.17 6.52 -9.29
N CYS A 118 6.88 6.19 -9.25
CA CYS A 118 6.13 5.78 -10.44
C CYS A 118 5.12 6.80 -10.94
N LEU A 119 4.62 7.72 -10.09
CA LEU A 119 3.50 8.58 -10.48
C LEU A 119 3.85 10.06 -10.54
N TYR A 120 4.72 10.57 -9.68
CA TYR A 120 5.02 12.00 -9.66
C TYR A 120 5.82 12.41 -10.89
N ALA A 121 5.33 13.41 -11.60
CA ALA A 121 5.92 13.95 -12.83
C ALA A 121 6.13 12.92 -13.94
N LYS A 122 5.35 11.83 -13.96
CA LYS A 122 5.38 10.81 -15.02
C LYS A 122 4.05 10.78 -15.77
N TYR A 123 4.15 10.62 -17.06
CA TYR A 123 3.03 10.42 -17.97
C TYR A 123 3.09 9.00 -18.53
N TYR A 124 1.94 8.34 -18.58
CA TYR A 124 1.76 7.03 -19.18
C TYR A 124 0.73 7.15 -20.29
N GLU A 125 1.07 6.68 -21.48
CA GLU A 125 0.22 6.76 -22.65
C GLU A 125 -1.04 5.91 -22.51
N ASP A 126 -0.89 4.75 -21.89
CA ASP A 126 -1.98 3.80 -21.66
C ASP A 126 -1.98 3.21 -20.23
N PHE A 127 -3.07 2.52 -19.91
CA PHE A 127 -3.26 1.90 -18.61
C PHE A 127 -2.30 0.73 -18.35
N THR A 128 -1.87 0.03 -19.40
CA THR A 128 -0.96 -1.11 -19.27
C THR A 128 0.40 -0.64 -18.82
N GLN A 129 0.94 0.42 -19.43
CA GLN A 129 2.19 1.05 -19.00
C GLN A 129 2.10 1.58 -17.57
N PHE A 130 0.97 2.21 -17.21
CA PHE A 130 0.73 2.70 -15.85
C PHE A 130 0.74 1.58 -14.82
N SER A 131 -0.02 0.51 -15.05
CA SER A 131 -0.08 -0.62 -14.11
C SER A 131 1.25 -1.38 -14.05
N ALA A 132 1.92 -1.60 -15.19
CA ALA A 132 3.23 -2.23 -15.26
C ALA A 132 4.31 -1.44 -14.49
N ALA A 133 4.30 -0.11 -14.57
CA ALA A 133 5.24 0.71 -13.82
C ALA A 133 5.08 0.59 -12.30
N ILE A 134 3.84 0.46 -11.81
CA ILE A 134 3.57 0.25 -10.38
C ILE A 134 4.00 -1.15 -9.96
N SER A 135 3.60 -2.19 -10.72
CA SER A 135 3.96 -3.58 -10.43
C SER A 135 5.47 -3.78 -10.44
N GLY A 136 6.16 -3.31 -11.48
CA GLY A 136 7.62 -3.40 -11.57
C GLY A 136 8.35 -2.65 -10.46
N CYS A 137 7.84 -1.48 -10.03
CA CYS A 137 8.42 -0.76 -8.90
C CYS A 137 8.30 -1.55 -7.59
N LEU A 138 7.20 -2.28 -7.40
CA LEU A 138 6.97 -3.09 -6.22
C LEU A 138 7.78 -4.40 -6.26
N GLU A 139 7.92 -5.02 -7.43
CA GLU A 139 8.78 -6.19 -7.65
C GLU A 139 10.27 -5.84 -7.41
N ASP A 140 10.70 -4.67 -7.90
CA ASP A 140 12.05 -4.15 -7.71
C ASP A 140 12.31 -3.65 -6.27
N ALA A 141 11.30 -3.56 -5.42
CA ALA A 141 11.39 -2.91 -4.11
C ALA A 141 12.51 -3.50 -3.24
N ASN A 142 12.59 -4.82 -3.18
CA ASN A 142 13.56 -5.52 -2.33
C ASN A 142 14.94 -5.73 -2.98
N VAL A 143 15.09 -5.41 -4.26
CA VAL A 143 16.35 -5.58 -5.01
C VAL A 143 16.97 -4.21 -5.27
N LYS A 144 16.31 -3.43 -6.12
CA LYS A 144 16.83 -2.15 -6.60
C LYS A 144 16.73 -1.01 -5.59
N TYR A 145 15.69 -1.03 -4.75
CA TYR A 145 15.39 0.06 -3.82
C TYR A 145 15.59 -0.32 -2.35
N LYS A 146 16.25 -1.45 -2.09
CA LYS A 146 16.40 -2.00 -0.74
C LYS A 146 16.96 -0.99 0.26
N GLU A 147 18.09 -0.35 -0.04
CA GLU A 147 18.73 0.61 0.86
C GLU A 147 17.82 1.83 1.17
N GLU A 148 17.12 2.36 0.14
CA GLU A 148 16.20 3.48 0.32
C GLU A 148 15.00 3.06 1.18
N LEU A 149 14.47 1.86 0.96
CA LEU A 149 13.36 1.31 1.73
C LEU A 149 13.76 0.97 3.16
N ASP A 150 14.92 0.39 3.40
CA ASP A 150 15.43 0.09 4.74
C ASP A 150 15.55 1.37 5.59
N SER A 151 15.92 2.49 4.99
CA SER A 151 15.95 3.78 5.68
C SER A 151 14.56 4.37 5.94
N LEU A 152 13.58 4.10 5.05
CA LEU A 152 12.23 4.65 5.11
C LEU A 152 11.30 3.83 6.00
N LEU A 153 11.39 2.49 5.93
CA LEU A 153 10.49 1.54 6.58
C LEU A 153 10.94 1.20 8.00
N THR A 154 11.35 2.18 8.75
CA THR A 154 11.74 1.99 10.15
C THR A 154 10.51 1.93 11.06
N LEU A 155 10.58 1.13 12.13
CA LEU A 155 9.53 1.05 13.16
C LEU A 155 9.48 2.28 14.07
N ARG A 156 10.16 3.37 13.71
CA ARG A 156 10.11 4.65 14.44
C ARG A 156 8.83 5.38 14.07
N PHE A 157 7.81 5.22 14.90
CA PHE A 157 6.55 5.94 14.77
C PHE A 157 6.57 7.21 15.59
N GLN A 158 5.94 8.28 15.08
CA GLN A 158 5.75 9.51 15.82
C GLN A 158 4.77 9.24 16.97
N ARG A 159 5.22 9.46 18.20
CA ARG A 159 4.37 9.38 19.40
C ARG A 159 3.96 10.80 19.78
N PHE A 160 2.68 11.03 19.93
CA PHE A 160 2.14 12.27 20.47
C PHE A 160 1.81 12.02 21.94
N ASP A 161 2.49 12.75 22.83
CA ASP A 161 2.16 12.71 24.26
C ASP A 161 0.99 13.66 24.53
N LYS A 162 0.02 13.22 25.34
CA LYS A 162 -1.15 14.05 25.69
C LYS A 162 -0.78 15.39 26.29
N SER A 163 0.36 15.49 26.95
CA SER A 163 0.91 16.73 27.53
C SER A 163 1.28 17.77 26.46
N GLN A 164 1.56 17.35 25.22
CA GLN A 164 1.91 18.27 24.12
C GLN A 164 0.71 18.85 23.40
N ILE A 165 -0.48 18.28 23.59
CA ILE A 165 -1.73 18.68 22.90
C ILE A 165 -2.49 19.76 23.72
N MET A 166 -2.18 19.94 24.99
CA MET A 166 -2.88 20.87 25.90
C MET A 166 -2.30 22.30 25.92
N ASN A 167 -1.30 22.63 25.10
CA ASN A 167 -0.66 23.96 25.05
C ASN A 167 -0.93 24.72 23.75
N VAL A 168 -2.14 24.57 23.17
CA VAL A 168 -2.62 25.43 22.07
C VAL A 168 -3.92 26.11 22.46
#